data_0fc9ebdf94e3bd61340383ae540fadca
#
_entry.id   0fc9ebdf94e3bd61340383ae540fadca
#
_cell.length_a   1.000
_cell.length_b   1.000
_cell.length_c   1.000
_cell.angle_alpha   90.00
_cell.angle_beta   90.00
_cell.angle_gamma   90.00
#
_symmetry.space_group_name_H-M   'P 1'
#
loop_
_entity.id
_entity.type
_entity.pdbx_description
1 polymer ?
#
loop_
_entity_poly.entity_id
_entity_poly.type
_entity_poly.pdbx_seq_one_letter_code
_entity_poly.pdbx_strand_id
1 'polypeptide(L)'
;YFCHKKEVSFFGYPAQSSVHLAWISAEKHAKLLQHWVSQCAKKINSLTKTDMEAPNFWSYLGNSITNPYIQSHPNEIEIKDVIKAGCTPELKFSSPSPLQAYIDFYFKKSLHLQDINSPVLLLHNSWTPPEYRMLPLDQLSQCDCTMSNILMELTQ
;
A
#
# COMPACT_ATOMS: atom_id res chain seq x y z
N TYR A 1 -12.26 10.20 -11.58
CA TYR A 1 -12.64 9.06 -12.43
C TYR A 1 -11.35 8.43 -12.96
N PHE A 2 -11.03 7.21 -12.48
CA PHE A 2 -9.88 6.44 -12.96
C PHE A 2 -10.33 5.69 -14.23
N CYS A 3 -10.07 6.27 -15.40
CA CYS A 3 -10.34 5.59 -16.68
C CYS A 3 -9.26 4.53 -16.89
N HIS A 4 -9.66 3.27 -17.01
CA HIS A 4 -8.73 2.19 -17.30
C HIS A 4 -8.31 2.24 -18.77
N LYS A 5 -7.02 2.27 -19.01
CA LYS A 5 -6.44 2.09 -20.34
C LYS A 5 -5.96 0.64 -20.55
N LYS A 6 -5.89 -0.15 -19.50
CA LYS A 6 -5.36 -1.52 -19.48
C LYS A 6 -6.20 -2.40 -18.56
N GLU A 7 -6.07 -3.71 -18.71
CA GLU A 7 -6.83 -4.72 -18.01
C GLU A 7 -6.75 -4.60 -16.47
N VAL A 8 -5.59 -4.21 -15.96
CA VAL A 8 -5.37 -3.98 -14.52
C VAL A 8 -4.56 -2.71 -14.30
N SER A 9 -4.93 -1.95 -13.29
CA SER A 9 -4.19 -0.77 -12.83
C SER A 9 -3.84 -0.90 -11.35
N PHE A 10 -2.63 -0.46 -10.99
CA PHE A 10 -2.13 -0.35 -9.62
C PHE A 10 -1.57 1.04 -9.36
N PHE A 11 -1.47 1.43 -8.10
CA PHE A 11 -0.49 2.41 -7.68
C PHE A 11 0.85 1.72 -7.42
N GLY A 12 1.96 2.38 -7.74
CA GLY A 12 3.28 1.80 -7.55
C GLY A 12 4.40 2.70 -8.03
N TYR A 13 5.53 2.07 -8.29
CA TYR A 13 6.74 2.71 -8.79
C TYR A 13 7.05 2.16 -10.19
N PRO A 14 6.61 2.84 -11.27
CA PRO A 14 6.72 2.33 -12.65
C PRO A 14 8.14 1.96 -13.06
N ALA A 15 9.12 2.78 -12.66
CA ALA A 15 10.54 2.55 -12.98
C ALA A 15 11.10 1.24 -12.36
N GLN A 16 10.47 0.72 -11.31
CA GLN A 16 10.88 -0.50 -10.62
C GLN A 16 9.97 -1.69 -10.94
N SER A 17 8.94 -1.49 -11.76
CA SER A 17 7.85 -2.47 -12.00
C SER A 17 7.30 -3.04 -10.69
N SER A 18 7.20 -2.18 -9.66
CA SER A 18 6.75 -2.55 -8.32
C SER A 18 5.42 -1.88 -8.02
N VAL A 19 4.51 -2.62 -7.38
CA VAL A 19 3.15 -2.17 -7.11
C VAL A 19 2.81 -2.21 -5.62
N HIS A 20 1.91 -1.30 -5.21
CA HIS A 20 1.23 -1.35 -3.93
C HIS A 20 -0.07 -2.13 -4.09
N LEU A 21 -0.20 -3.24 -3.38
CA LEU A 21 -1.40 -4.08 -3.43
C LEU A 21 -2.58 -3.52 -2.61
N ALA A 22 -2.39 -2.39 -1.95
CA ALA A 22 -3.46 -1.70 -1.21
C ALA A 22 -4.54 -1.12 -2.12
N TRP A 23 -4.23 -0.87 -3.40
CA TRP A 23 -5.20 -0.41 -4.38
C TRP A 23 -5.01 -1.12 -5.72
N ILE A 24 -6.06 -1.77 -6.16
CA ILE A 24 -6.11 -2.51 -7.42
C ILE A 24 -7.43 -2.15 -8.09
N SER A 25 -7.35 -1.80 -9.36
CA SER A 25 -8.52 -1.67 -10.21
C SER A 25 -8.33 -2.57 -11.42
N ALA A 26 -9.29 -3.44 -11.69
CA ALA A 26 -9.17 -4.47 -12.71
C ALA A 26 -10.50 -4.71 -13.41
N GLU A 27 -10.41 -5.11 -14.67
CA GLU A 27 -11.56 -5.64 -15.40
C GLU A 27 -12.00 -6.99 -14.82
N LYS A 28 -13.27 -7.31 -15.05
CA LYS A 28 -13.80 -8.63 -14.70
C LYS A 28 -13.00 -9.72 -15.45
N HIS A 29 -12.55 -10.72 -14.71
CA HIS A 29 -11.73 -11.83 -15.24
C HIS A 29 -10.34 -11.44 -15.76
N ALA A 30 -9.77 -10.34 -15.27
CA ALA A 30 -8.40 -9.95 -15.58
C ALA A 30 -7.41 -11.11 -15.38
N LYS A 31 -6.57 -11.35 -16.39
CA LYS A 31 -5.63 -12.50 -16.41
C LYS A 31 -4.67 -12.49 -15.22
N LEU A 32 -4.18 -11.31 -14.83
CA LEU A 32 -3.34 -11.18 -13.63
C LEU A 32 -4.06 -11.70 -12.40
N LEU A 33 -5.34 -11.35 -12.19
CA LEU A 33 -6.08 -11.78 -11.01
C LEU A 33 -6.31 -13.29 -11.01
N GLN A 34 -6.62 -13.88 -12.16
CA GLN A 34 -6.74 -15.33 -12.30
C GLN A 34 -5.41 -16.03 -12.02
N HIS A 35 -4.32 -15.52 -12.58
CA HIS A 35 -2.96 -16.00 -12.31
C HIS A 35 -2.64 -15.91 -10.81
N TRP A 36 -2.89 -14.75 -10.20
CA TRP A 36 -2.59 -14.51 -8.80
C TRP A 36 -3.34 -15.49 -7.88
N VAL A 37 -4.66 -15.64 -8.06
CA VAL A 37 -5.48 -16.60 -7.29
C VAL A 37 -4.95 -18.03 -7.47
N SER A 38 -4.64 -18.45 -8.71
CA SER A 38 -4.09 -19.77 -8.99
C SER A 38 -2.75 -20.01 -8.28
N GLN A 39 -1.84 -19.03 -8.31
CA GLN A 39 -0.53 -19.13 -7.64
C GLN A 39 -0.68 -19.10 -6.10
N CYS A 40 -1.60 -18.29 -5.57
CA CYS A 40 -1.91 -18.30 -4.14
C CYS A 40 -2.36 -19.70 -3.70
N ALA A 41 -3.30 -20.32 -4.42
CA ALA A 41 -3.78 -21.66 -4.09
C ALA A 41 -2.64 -22.70 -4.10
N LYS A 42 -1.76 -22.67 -5.12
CA LYS A 42 -0.58 -23.55 -5.18
C LYS A 42 0.34 -23.33 -3.99
N LYS A 43 0.70 -22.09 -3.69
CA LYS A 43 1.60 -21.74 -2.58
C LYS A 43 1.03 -22.13 -1.23
N ILE A 44 -0.27 -21.91 -0.99
CA ILE A 44 -0.93 -22.31 0.26
C ILE A 44 -0.90 -23.84 0.43
N ASN A 45 -1.18 -24.59 -0.64
CA ASN A 45 -1.19 -26.06 -0.59
C ASN A 45 0.22 -26.65 -0.37
N SER A 46 1.28 -25.93 -0.71
CA SER A 46 2.67 -26.36 -0.52
C SER A 46 3.38 -25.66 0.63
N LEU A 47 2.68 -24.85 1.43
CA LEU A 47 3.25 -24.02 2.48
C LEU A 47 3.93 -24.86 3.56
N THR A 48 5.18 -24.57 3.84
CA THR A 48 5.97 -25.22 4.89
C THR A 48 6.25 -24.26 6.06
N LYS A 49 6.68 -24.81 7.20
CA LYS A 49 7.13 -24.01 8.33
C LYS A 49 8.30 -23.08 7.95
N THR A 50 9.23 -23.59 7.14
CA THR A 50 10.38 -22.81 6.64
C THR A 50 9.95 -21.60 5.82
N ASP A 51 8.90 -21.76 4.99
CA ASP A 51 8.34 -20.62 4.22
C ASP A 51 7.79 -19.54 5.15
N MET A 52 7.09 -19.93 6.22
CA MET A 52 6.50 -18.99 7.19
C MET A 52 7.55 -18.24 8.01
N GLU A 53 8.72 -18.84 8.22
CA GLU A 53 9.86 -18.24 8.93
C GLU A 53 10.74 -17.38 8.02
N ALA A 54 10.50 -17.39 6.69
CA ALA A 54 11.29 -16.62 5.75
C ALA A 54 11.10 -15.09 5.94
N PRO A 55 12.18 -14.29 5.87
CA PRO A 55 12.10 -12.83 6.08
C PRO A 55 11.10 -12.11 5.18
N ASN A 56 10.83 -12.67 4.00
CA ASN A 56 9.91 -12.09 3.00
C ASN A 56 8.51 -12.71 3.01
N PHE A 57 8.14 -13.44 4.05
CA PHE A 57 6.85 -14.11 4.11
C PHE A 57 5.67 -13.14 3.97
N TRP A 58 5.79 -11.90 4.44
CA TRP A 58 4.79 -10.86 4.27
C TRP A 58 4.39 -10.61 2.79
N SER A 59 5.30 -10.87 1.83
CA SER A 59 5.04 -10.73 0.40
C SER A 59 4.67 -12.05 -0.29
N TYR A 60 4.64 -13.16 0.44
CA TYR A 60 4.57 -14.53 -0.09
C TYR A 60 3.38 -14.78 -1.01
N LEU A 61 2.21 -14.24 -0.67
CA LEU A 61 0.98 -14.34 -1.47
C LEU A 61 0.68 -13.06 -2.27
N GLY A 62 1.53 -12.06 -2.18
CA GLY A 62 1.36 -10.75 -2.82
C GLY A 62 2.42 -10.50 -3.89
N ASN A 63 3.29 -9.53 -3.62
CA ASN A 63 4.28 -9.03 -4.57
C ASN A 63 5.22 -10.10 -5.13
N SER A 64 5.49 -11.18 -4.40
CA SER A 64 6.28 -12.31 -4.90
C SER A 64 5.62 -13.08 -6.06
N ILE A 65 4.31 -12.88 -6.26
CA ILE A 65 3.54 -13.44 -7.38
C ILE A 65 3.28 -12.36 -8.44
N THR A 66 2.83 -11.19 -8.00
CA THR A 66 2.39 -10.15 -8.93
C THR A 66 3.54 -9.48 -9.67
N ASN A 67 4.67 -9.19 -9.01
CA ASN A 67 5.77 -8.49 -9.66
C ASN A 67 6.39 -9.28 -10.84
N PRO A 68 6.66 -10.60 -10.75
CA PRO A 68 7.12 -11.37 -11.91
C PRO A 68 6.13 -11.39 -13.08
N TYR A 69 4.82 -11.45 -12.77
CA TYR A 69 3.79 -11.38 -13.82
C TYR A 69 3.81 -10.01 -14.51
N ILE A 70 3.84 -8.94 -13.76
CA ILE A 70 3.88 -7.57 -14.28
C ILE A 70 5.11 -7.36 -15.18
N GLN A 71 6.27 -7.83 -14.75
CA GLN A 71 7.51 -7.73 -15.53
C GLN A 71 7.43 -8.47 -16.87
N SER A 72 6.72 -9.61 -16.90
CA SER A 72 6.55 -10.41 -18.13
C SER A 72 5.40 -9.94 -19.02
N HIS A 73 4.45 -9.14 -18.49
CA HIS A 73 3.26 -8.66 -19.20
C HIS A 73 3.05 -7.13 -19.08
N PRO A 74 4.08 -6.31 -19.43
CA PRO A 74 4.05 -4.87 -19.20
C PRO A 74 2.96 -4.14 -20.00
N ASN A 75 2.46 -4.78 -21.07
CA ASN A 75 1.42 -4.19 -21.91
C ASN A 75 0.00 -4.39 -21.37
N GLU A 76 -0.21 -5.33 -20.46
CA GLU A 76 -1.53 -5.63 -19.87
C GLU A 76 -1.77 -4.83 -18.58
N ILE A 77 -0.71 -4.31 -17.95
CA ILE A 77 -0.75 -3.71 -16.63
C ILE A 77 -0.39 -2.23 -16.69
N GLU A 78 -1.20 -1.40 -16.03
CA GLU A 78 -0.89 0.01 -15.80
C GLU A 78 -0.37 0.19 -14.37
N ILE A 79 0.82 0.78 -14.21
CA ILE A 79 1.32 1.20 -12.91
C ILE A 79 1.24 2.72 -12.86
N LYS A 80 0.32 3.24 -12.04
CA LYS A 80 0.19 4.67 -11.76
C LYS A 80 1.23 5.07 -10.72
N ASP A 81 2.07 6.03 -11.06
CA ASP A 81 3.11 6.53 -10.16
C ASP A 81 2.47 7.14 -8.90
N VAL A 82 2.75 6.53 -7.74
CA VAL A 82 2.17 6.94 -6.45
C VAL A 82 2.57 8.36 -6.05
N ILE A 83 3.78 8.79 -6.42
CA ILE A 83 4.28 10.13 -6.09
C ILE A 83 3.58 11.18 -6.95
N LYS A 84 3.50 10.94 -8.27
CA LYS A 84 2.80 11.83 -9.21
C LYS A 84 1.30 11.91 -8.94
N ALA A 85 0.71 10.78 -8.52
CA ALA A 85 -0.69 10.74 -8.13
C ALA A 85 -0.98 11.41 -6.78
N GLY A 86 0.07 11.74 -6.01
CA GLY A 86 -0.06 12.37 -4.70
C GLY A 86 -0.56 11.43 -3.60
N CYS A 87 -0.45 10.10 -3.80
CA CYS A 87 -0.93 9.10 -2.82
C CYS A 87 0.01 8.91 -1.62
N THR A 88 1.17 9.53 -1.66
CA THR A 88 2.21 9.51 -0.62
C THR A 88 2.59 10.95 -0.25
N PRO A 89 1.68 11.69 0.41
CA PRO A 89 1.90 13.12 0.72
C PRO A 89 3.13 13.34 1.59
N GLU A 90 3.50 12.36 2.41
CA GLU A 90 4.69 12.36 3.25
C GLU A 90 5.99 12.51 2.46
N LEU A 91 6.07 11.98 1.25
CA LEU A 91 7.28 12.06 0.41
C LEU A 91 7.54 13.46 -0.19
N LYS A 92 6.60 14.39 -0.02
CA LYS A 92 6.82 15.81 -0.37
C LYS A 92 7.69 16.55 0.64
N PHE A 93 7.90 15.96 1.82
CA PHE A 93 8.70 16.57 2.88
C PHE A 93 10.13 16.04 2.81
N SER A 94 11.10 16.94 3.05
CA SER A 94 12.51 16.56 3.14
C SER A 94 12.70 15.67 4.37
N SER A 95 13.18 14.46 4.16
CA SER A 95 13.42 13.50 5.24
C SER A 95 14.55 12.54 4.85
N PRO A 96 15.30 12.00 5.84
CA PRO A 96 16.40 11.07 5.60
C PRO A 96 16.00 9.77 4.88
N SER A 97 14.74 9.35 5.04
CA SER A 97 14.22 8.13 4.41
C SER A 97 12.69 8.18 4.25
N PRO A 98 12.11 7.37 3.35
CA PRO A 98 10.66 7.23 3.24
C PRO A 98 9.97 6.83 4.54
N LEU A 99 10.57 5.93 5.32
CA LEU A 99 10.06 5.52 6.64
C LEU A 99 10.00 6.73 7.60
N GLN A 100 11.07 7.52 7.65
CA GLN A 100 11.11 8.69 8.53
C GLN A 100 10.11 9.75 8.08
N ALA A 101 9.97 9.97 6.75
CA ALA A 101 8.96 10.87 6.20
C ALA A 101 7.55 10.45 6.61
N TYR A 102 7.26 9.15 6.56
CA TYR A 102 5.98 8.59 7.00
C TYR A 102 5.72 8.84 8.49
N ILE A 103 6.70 8.53 9.35
CA ILE A 103 6.58 8.74 10.80
C ILE A 103 6.38 10.23 11.11
N ASP A 104 7.18 11.10 10.52
CA ASP A 104 7.11 12.53 10.78
C ASP A 104 5.77 13.13 10.31
N PHE A 105 5.24 12.65 9.17
CA PHE A 105 3.97 13.14 8.63
C PHE A 105 2.77 12.64 9.44
N TYR A 106 2.68 11.34 9.70
CA TYR A 106 1.48 10.76 10.31
C TYR A 106 1.47 10.79 11.83
N PHE A 107 2.63 10.81 12.50
CA PHE A 107 2.72 10.66 13.95
C PHE A 107 3.37 11.82 14.69
N LYS A 108 4.00 12.78 13.98
CA LYS A 108 4.60 13.96 14.61
C LYS A 108 3.99 15.29 14.14
N LYS A 109 3.16 15.27 13.11
CA LYS A 109 2.36 16.41 12.69
C LYS A 109 0.90 16.19 13.09
N SER A 110 0.13 17.27 13.17
CA SER A 110 -1.31 17.24 13.44
C SER A 110 -2.03 17.97 12.31
N LEU A 111 -2.24 17.25 11.21
CA LEU A 111 -2.99 17.74 10.04
C LEU A 111 -4.37 17.10 9.99
N HIS A 112 -5.36 17.84 9.54
CA HIS A 112 -6.68 17.33 9.25
C HIS A 112 -6.78 16.81 7.79
N LEU A 113 -7.76 15.95 7.51
CA LEU A 113 -7.91 15.32 6.17
C LEU A 113 -8.07 16.39 5.07
N GLN A 114 -8.78 17.47 5.35
CA GLN A 114 -8.95 18.61 4.43
C GLN A 114 -7.65 19.32 4.06
N ASP A 115 -6.64 19.26 4.91
CA ASP A 115 -5.32 19.87 4.69
C ASP A 115 -4.39 18.97 3.86
N ILE A 116 -4.79 17.71 3.66
CA ILE A 116 -4.03 16.70 2.93
C ILE A 116 -4.55 16.64 1.50
N ASN A 117 -3.86 17.31 0.59
CA ASN A 117 -4.20 17.25 -0.84
C ASN A 117 -3.72 15.93 -1.45
N SER A 118 -4.46 14.86 -1.18
CA SER A 118 -4.20 13.52 -1.73
C SER A 118 -5.51 12.81 -2.08
N PRO A 119 -5.65 12.24 -3.29
CA PRO A 119 -6.85 11.50 -3.69
C PRO A 119 -6.97 10.14 -3.00
N VAL A 120 -5.86 9.58 -2.55
CA VAL A 120 -5.76 8.28 -1.86
C VAL A 120 -4.58 8.34 -0.90
N LEU A 121 -4.75 7.85 0.31
CA LEU A 121 -3.67 7.71 1.28
C LEU A 121 -3.23 6.25 1.36
N LEU A 122 -1.95 5.99 1.16
CA LEU A 122 -1.35 4.67 1.30
C LEU A 122 -0.76 4.53 2.70
N LEU A 123 -1.51 3.90 3.60
CA LEU A 123 -1.08 3.69 4.97
C LEU A 123 -0.26 2.40 5.10
N HIS A 124 0.89 2.50 5.75
CA HIS A 124 1.81 1.38 5.95
C HIS A 124 1.77 0.90 7.40
N ASN A 125 1.03 -0.18 7.67
CA ASN A 125 0.96 -0.74 9.03
C ASN A 125 2.34 -1.14 9.58
N SER A 126 3.22 -1.68 8.74
CA SER A 126 4.59 -2.04 9.14
C SER A 126 5.47 -0.84 9.54
N TRP A 127 5.12 0.37 9.10
CA TRP A 127 5.84 1.62 9.41
C TRP A 127 5.22 2.39 10.57
N THR A 128 4.06 1.95 11.05
CA THR A 128 3.43 2.52 12.24
C THR A 128 4.33 2.26 13.46
N PRO A 129 4.71 3.29 14.23
CA PRO A 129 5.53 3.10 15.42
C PRO A 129 4.86 2.16 16.42
N PRO A 130 5.62 1.30 17.13
CA PRO A 130 5.07 0.28 18.03
C PRO A 130 4.11 0.84 19.08
N GLU A 131 4.38 2.03 19.61
CA GLU A 131 3.58 2.72 20.61
C GLU A 131 2.17 3.07 20.12
N TYR A 132 1.98 3.30 18.83
CA TYR A 132 0.66 3.57 18.23
C TYR A 132 -0.05 2.31 17.74
N ARG A 133 0.71 1.26 17.40
CA ARG A 133 0.17 0.06 16.75
C ARG A 133 -0.79 -0.73 17.62
N MET A 134 -0.61 -0.64 18.94
CA MET A 134 -1.40 -1.37 19.94
C MET A 134 -2.39 -0.49 20.69
N LEU A 135 -2.50 0.81 20.36
CA LEU A 135 -3.44 1.68 21.03
C LEU A 135 -4.89 1.33 20.64
N PRO A 136 -5.78 1.20 21.62
CA PRO A 136 -7.23 1.21 21.36
C PRO A 136 -7.65 2.52 20.67
N LEU A 137 -8.74 2.46 19.90
CA LEU A 137 -9.19 3.61 19.10
C LEU A 137 -9.50 4.85 19.94
N ASP A 138 -10.08 4.67 21.15
CA ASP A 138 -10.37 5.73 22.09
C ASP A 138 -9.12 6.43 22.62
N GLN A 139 -8.01 5.71 22.78
CA GLN A 139 -6.72 6.29 23.17
C GLN A 139 -6.03 6.94 21.95
N LEU A 140 -6.08 6.28 20.80
CA LEU A 140 -5.54 6.84 19.56
C LEU A 140 -6.21 8.18 19.22
N SER A 141 -7.52 8.31 19.44
CA SER A 141 -8.28 9.53 19.19
C SER A 141 -7.84 10.73 20.05
N GLN A 142 -7.13 10.47 21.14
CA GLN A 142 -6.58 11.52 22.01
C GLN A 142 -5.16 11.95 21.63
N CYS A 143 -4.55 11.25 20.67
CA CYS A 143 -3.23 11.60 20.19
C CYS A 143 -3.30 12.83 19.28
N ASP A 144 -2.46 13.84 19.54
CA ASP A 144 -2.34 15.00 18.65
C ASP A 144 -1.44 14.66 17.47
N CYS A 145 -2.00 13.90 16.50
CA CYS A 145 -1.26 13.49 15.31
C CYS A 145 -2.18 13.34 14.08
N THR A 146 -1.59 13.45 12.90
CA THR A 146 -2.30 13.35 11.61
C THR A 146 -3.06 12.03 11.48
N MET A 147 -2.47 10.91 11.90
CA MET A 147 -3.12 9.59 11.82
C MET A 147 -4.41 9.55 12.65
N SER A 148 -4.38 10.10 13.86
CA SER A 148 -5.55 10.21 14.72
C SER A 148 -6.65 11.04 14.07
N ASN A 149 -6.32 12.23 13.56
CA ASN A 149 -7.29 13.11 12.91
C ASN A 149 -7.96 12.43 11.71
N ILE A 150 -7.16 11.78 10.83
CA ILE A 150 -7.70 11.05 9.68
C ILE A 150 -8.69 9.96 10.11
N LEU A 151 -8.31 9.13 11.08
CA LEU A 151 -9.18 8.04 11.54
C LEU A 151 -10.46 8.55 12.17
N MET A 152 -10.39 9.60 12.96
CA MET A 152 -11.56 10.20 13.60
C MET A 152 -12.51 10.85 12.60
N GLU A 153 -11.99 11.54 11.59
CA GLU A 153 -12.80 12.15 10.53
C GLU A 153 -13.47 11.11 9.61
N LEU A 154 -12.87 9.94 9.43
CA LEU A 154 -13.46 8.86 8.65
C LEU A 154 -14.50 8.02 9.39
N THR A 155 -14.58 8.16 10.72
CA THR A 155 -15.53 7.39 11.57
C THR A 155 -16.75 8.20 12.01
N GLN A 156 -16.83 9.46 11.65
CA GLN A 156 -17.99 10.34 11.85
C GLN A 156 -18.97 10.22 10.68
#